data_33118504f8a2898ea2ebf0e8767c29f6
#
_entry.id   33118504f8a2898ea2ebf0e8767c29f6
#
_cell.length_a   1.000
_cell.length_b   1.000
_cell.length_c   1.000
_cell.angle_alpha   90.00
_cell.angle_beta   90.00
_cell.angle_gamma   90.00
#
_symmetry.space_group_name_H-M   'P 1'
#
loop_
_entity.id
_entity.type
_entity.pdbx_description
1 polymer ?
#
loop_
_entity_poly.entity_id
_entity_poly.type
_entity_poly.pdbx_seq_one_letter_code
_entity_poly.pdbx_strand_id
1 'polypeptide(L)'
;MKKSVVIPKNLSQKGKDTLLHAGFNLVELEDLSASSVIKTAPEASAIILMTEPFENFDITKMPNLKIIARHGVGYDNVDDDFWGKNGVYVTITPNANASTVAETTFAEILDLSKNLTATSNEMRKGNFDYKNSHRGFNLAGKTLGIMGFGRIGKQVAKLANVFDMKILIYDPFVKTTNIGSLVNREDIFSQSDILTLHMAVTEDNKAGIGSREFELMKDTALLINLGRGALVNQDELLEALREKKIAGAALDVFNEEPLPLNSEFYQLENVLLTPHIASNTKNAMENMAVDAANEVIKVLNGESPQWAVNKI
;
A
#
# COMPACT_ATOMS: atom_id res chain seq x y z
N MET A 1 27.57 -12.10 23.25
CA MET A 1 27.13 -12.76 22.00
C MET A 1 26.72 -11.69 21.00
N LYS A 2 26.92 -11.89 19.70
CA LYS A 2 26.40 -10.95 18.68
C LYS A 2 24.89 -11.03 18.69
N LYS A 3 24.20 -9.88 18.64
CA LYS A 3 22.74 -9.82 18.54
C LYS A 3 22.29 -10.38 17.18
N SER A 4 21.18 -11.11 17.15
CA SER A 4 20.62 -11.72 15.95
C SER A 4 19.40 -10.95 15.45
N VAL A 5 19.26 -10.84 14.14
CA VAL A 5 18.14 -10.19 13.45
C VAL A 5 17.49 -11.21 12.54
N VAL A 6 16.20 -11.46 12.73
CA VAL A 6 15.39 -12.27 11.81
C VAL A 6 14.98 -11.43 10.63
N ILE A 7 15.18 -11.94 9.43
CA ILE A 7 14.87 -11.25 8.19
C ILE A 7 14.20 -12.18 7.18
N PRO A 8 13.34 -11.67 6.28
CA PRO A 8 12.83 -12.45 5.18
C PRO A 8 13.96 -12.80 4.20
N LYS A 9 13.95 -14.02 3.68
CA LYS A 9 14.97 -14.51 2.73
C LYS A 9 15.11 -13.64 1.50
N ASN A 10 14.00 -13.05 1.04
CA ASN A 10 13.92 -12.15 -0.11
C ASN A 10 14.23 -10.68 0.21
N LEU A 11 14.69 -10.36 1.44
CA LEU A 11 15.16 -9.00 1.76
C LEU A 11 16.29 -8.60 0.81
N SER A 12 16.30 -7.35 0.34
CA SER A 12 17.32 -6.88 -0.59
C SER A 12 18.73 -7.02 -0.01
N GLN A 13 19.71 -7.31 -0.88
CA GLN A 13 21.10 -7.48 -0.44
C GLN A 13 21.65 -6.24 0.27
N LYS A 14 21.26 -5.03 -0.15
CA LYS A 14 21.68 -3.79 0.54
C LYS A 14 21.23 -3.74 2.00
N GLY A 15 20.00 -4.18 2.30
CA GLY A 15 19.51 -4.26 3.68
C GLY A 15 20.29 -5.29 4.50
N LYS A 16 20.55 -6.47 3.91
CA LYS A 16 21.39 -7.51 4.55
C LYS A 16 22.79 -7.00 4.83
N ASP A 17 23.43 -6.38 3.85
CA ASP A 17 24.79 -5.83 3.99
C ASP A 17 24.85 -4.73 5.06
N THR A 18 23.83 -3.88 5.15
CA THR A 18 23.72 -2.83 6.17
C THR A 18 23.76 -3.44 7.58
N LEU A 19 22.98 -4.49 7.84
CA LEU A 19 22.95 -5.19 9.13
C LEU A 19 24.27 -5.93 9.41
N LEU A 20 24.84 -6.61 8.41
CA LEU A 20 26.11 -7.34 8.55
C LEU A 20 27.28 -6.39 8.85
N HIS A 21 27.36 -5.25 8.18
CA HIS A 21 28.39 -4.23 8.45
C HIS A 21 28.26 -3.63 9.86
N ALA A 22 27.04 -3.56 10.39
CA ALA A 22 26.79 -3.17 11.78
C ALA A 22 27.13 -4.27 12.81
N GLY A 23 27.55 -5.46 12.33
CA GLY A 23 28.04 -6.54 13.16
C GLY A 23 26.98 -7.51 13.70
N PHE A 24 25.75 -7.48 13.20
CA PHE A 24 24.66 -8.39 13.59
C PHE A 24 24.76 -9.73 12.86
N ASN A 25 24.20 -10.78 13.48
CA ASN A 25 23.96 -12.07 12.83
C ASN A 25 22.58 -12.06 12.17
N LEU A 26 22.48 -12.56 10.95
CA LEU A 26 21.20 -12.68 10.24
C LEU A 26 20.66 -14.09 10.33
N VAL A 27 19.36 -14.20 10.62
CA VAL A 27 18.58 -15.44 10.53
C VAL A 27 17.56 -15.26 9.43
N GLU A 28 17.82 -15.85 8.27
CA GLU A 28 16.96 -15.74 7.08
C GLU A 28 15.86 -16.79 7.13
N LEU A 29 14.60 -16.36 7.05
CA LEU A 29 13.44 -17.24 7.02
C LEU A 29 12.60 -17.01 5.75
N GLU A 30 11.97 -18.07 5.26
CA GLU A 30 10.91 -17.97 4.22
C GLU A 30 9.56 -17.70 4.84
N ASP A 31 9.28 -18.30 5.99
CA ASP A 31 8.07 -18.11 6.79
C ASP A 31 8.41 -17.28 8.03
N LEU A 32 7.84 -16.08 8.10
CA LEU A 32 7.97 -15.17 9.24
C LEU A 32 6.74 -15.20 10.17
N SER A 33 5.93 -16.26 10.13
CA SER A 33 4.91 -16.46 11.16
C SER A 33 5.54 -16.46 12.57
N ALA A 34 4.80 -15.97 13.55
CA ALA A 34 5.29 -15.93 14.93
C ALA A 34 5.80 -17.30 15.41
N SER A 35 5.11 -18.38 15.04
CA SER A 35 5.50 -19.76 15.39
C SER A 35 6.84 -20.17 14.78
N SER A 36 7.09 -19.84 13.51
CA SER A 36 8.34 -20.14 12.81
C SER A 36 9.50 -19.35 13.40
N VAL A 37 9.30 -18.06 13.66
CA VAL A 37 10.32 -17.17 14.26
C VAL A 37 10.71 -17.65 15.66
N ILE A 38 9.74 -17.92 16.54
CA ILE A 38 9.98 -18.42 17.90
C ILE A 38 10.75 -19.75 17.88
N LYS A 39 10.36 -20.67 17.00
CA LYS A 39 11.00 -21.99 16.88
C LYS A 39 12.45 -21.88 16.43
N THR A 40 12.74 -20.98 15.48
CA THR A 40 14.04 -20.94 14.80
C THR A 40 15.03 -19.97 15.45
N ALA A 41 14.55 -18.87 16.00
CA ALA A 41 15.39 -17.79 16.52
C ALA A 41 14.83 -17.17 17.82
N PRO A 42 14.58 -17.97 18.89
CA PRO A 42 13.99 -17.45 20.14
C PRO A 42 14.83 -16.37 20.81
N GLU A 43 16.15 -16.35 20.57
CA GLU A 43 17.08 -15.36 21.13
C GLU A 43 17.29 -14.13 20.25
N ALA A 44 16.53 -13.99 19.15
CA ALA A 44 16.68 -12.83 18.27
C ALA A 44 16.26 -11.53 18.97
N SER A 45 17.00 -10.47 18.61
CA SER A 45 16.78 -9.13 19.21
C SER A 45 15.97 -8.19 18.31
N ALA A 46 15.79 -8.54 17.04
CA ALA A 46 15.03 -7.76 16.07
C ALA A 46 14.42 -8.67 14.99
N ILE A 47 13.33 -8.20 14.41
CA ILE A 47 12.67 -8.82 13.27
C ILE A 47 12.42 -7.75 12.20
N ILE A 48 12.73 -8.03 10.92
CA ILE A 48 12.24 -7.24 9.79
C ILE A 48 11.08 -8.00 9.16
N LEU A 49 9.90 -7.36 9.09
CA LEU A 49 8.68 -7.93 8.51
C LEU A 49 8.30 -7.25 7.20
N MET A 50 7.75 -8.02 6.27
CA MET A 50 7.07 -7.52 5.06
C MET A 50 5.55 -7.44 5.29
N THR A 51 4.74 -7.95 4.38
CA THR A 51 3.29 -7.78 4.39
C THR A 51 2.54 -8.86 5.15
N GLU A 52 3.19 -9.99 5.44
CA GLU A 52 2.55 -11.10 6.13
C GLU A 52 2.06 -10.70 7.54
N PRO A 53 0.89 -11.18 7.99
CA PRO A 53 0.41 -10.97 9.35
C PRO A 53 1.38 -11.55 10.40
N PHE A 54 1.58 -10.82 11.48
CA PHE A 54 2.43 -11.25 12.58
C PHE A 54 1.63 -11.31 13.88
N GLU A 55 1.31 -12.53 14.30
CA GLU A 55 0.47 -12.77 15.47
C GLU A 55 1.17 -12.40 16.77
N ASN A 56 0.39 -11.95 17.74
CA ASN A 56 0.85 -11.68 19.09
C ASN A 56 1.23 -12.98 19.80
N PHE A 57 2.28 -12.93 20.61
CA PHE A 57 2.71 -14.05 21.46
C PHE A 57 3.30 -13.56 22.78
N ASP A 58 3.39 -14.48 23.75
CA ASP A 58 4.04 -14.20 25.03
C ASP A 58 5.51 -13.84 24.81
N ILE A 59 5.88 -12.60 25.17
CA ILE A 59 7.23 -12.04 24.98
C ILE A 59 8.33 -12.86 25.67
N THR A 60 7.97 -13.65 26.68
CA THR A 60 8.94 -14.55 27.35
C THR A 60 9.53 -15.60 26.42
N LYS A 61 8.86 -15.89 25.29
CA LYS A 61 9.37 -16.79 24.24
C LYS A 61 10.49 -16.15 23.40
N MET A 62 10.58 -14.81 23.42
CA MET A 62 11.65 -14.04 22.75
C MET A 62 12.13 -12.90 23.65
N PRO A 63 12.77 -13.20 24.78
CA PRO A 63 13.07 -12.21 25.83
C PRO A 63 14.04 -11.10 25.41
N ASN A 64 14.75 -11.30 24.30
CA ASN A 64 15.70 -10.33 23.76
C ASN A 64 15.11 -9.42 22.68
N LEU A 65 13.85 -9.66 22.24
CA LEU A 65 13.22 -8.88 21.17
C LEU A 65 13.02 -7.43 21.62
N LYS A 66 13.48 -6.47 20.80
CA LYS A 66 13.43 -5.03 21.07
C LYS A 66 12.73 -4.23 19.97
N ILE A 67 12.68 -4.77 18.74
CA ILE A 67 12.13 -4.06 17.59
C ILE A 67 11.57 -5.04 16.56
N ILE A 68 10.41 -4.68 16.02
CA ILE A 68 9.83 -5.22 14.81
C ILE A 68 9.84 -4.09 13.78
N ALA A 69 10.72 -4.18 12.77
CA ALA A 69 10.86 -3.15 11.74
C ALA A 69 10.05 -3.55 10.49
N ARG A 70 9.03 -2.76 10.16
CA ARG A 70 8.25 -2.98 8.94
C ARG A 70 9.02 -2.49 7.71
N HIS A 71 9.19 -3.37 6.74
CA HIS A 71 9.66 -3.07 5.40
C HIS A 71 8.50 -2.46 4.58
N GLY A 72 8.15 -1.21 4.87
CA GLY A 72 7.00 -0.53 4.27
C GLY A 72 6.40 0.54 5.18
N VAL A 73 5.29 1.11 4.75
CA VAL A 73 4.58 2.19 5.47
C VAL A 73 3.38 1.69 6.26
N GLY A 74 2.63 0.75 5.69
CA GLY A 74 1.49 0.15 6.39
C GLY A 74 1.95 -0.85 7.44
N TYR A 75 1.31 -0.86 8.61
CA TYR A 75 1.65 -1.73 9.74
C TYR A 75 0.43 -2.42 10.36
N ASP A 76 -0.67 -2.42 9.65
CA ASP A 76 -1.93 -3.08 10.03
C ASP A 76 -1.81 -4.61 10.20
N ASN A 77 -0.71 -5.20 9.77
CA ASN A 77 -0.34 -6.60 9.99
C ASN A 77 0.42 -6.86 11.31
N VAL A 78 0.62 -5.82 12.15
CA VAL A 78 1.32 -5.90 13.44
C VAL A 78 0.54 -5.11 14.48
N ASP A 79 0.20 -5.71 15.59
CA ASP A 79 -0.47 -5.05 16.72
C ASP A 79 0.56 -4.20 17.50
N ASP A 80 0.70 -2.95 17.08
CA ASP A 80 1.67 -2.02 17.65
C ASP A 80 1.41 -1.68 19.12
N ASP A 81 0.16 -1.63 19.54
CA ASP A 81 -0.23 -1.43 20.94
C ASP A 81 0.21 -2.60 21.84
N PHE A 82 0.00 -3.83 21.39
CA PHE A 82 0.44 -5.02 22.11
C PHE A 82 1.96 -5.01 22.27
N TRP A 83 2.70 -4.79 21.17
CA TRP A 83 4.15 -4.81 21.20
C TRP A 83 4.73 -3.65 22.04
N GLY A 84 4.12 -2.47 21.97
CA GLY A 84 4.51 -1.33 22.82
C GLY A 84 4.40 -1.63 24.31
N LYS A 85 3.28 -2.21 24.74
CA LYS A 85 3.06 -2.63 26.14
C LYS A 85 4.07 -3.69 26.61
N ASN A 86 4.67 -4.45 25.69
CA ASN A 86 5.70 -5.45 25.98
C ASN A 86 7.13 -4.92 25.77
N GLY A 87 7.33 -3.63 25.60
CA GLY A 87 8.65 -2.99 25.48
C GLY A 87 9.35 -3.25 24.15
N VAL A 88 8.58 -3.50 23.07
CA VAL A 88 9.08 -3.74 21.71
C VAL A 88 8.64 -2.60 20.80
N TYR A 89 9.57 -1.94 20.15
CA TYR A 89 9.26 -0.94 19.12
C TYR A 89 8.69 -1.58 17.87
N VAL A 90 7.69 -0.94 17.28
CA VAL A 90 7.25 -1.18 15.90
C VAL A 90 7.61 0.04 15.07
N THR A 91 8.36 -0.15 13.97
CA THR A 91 8.82 0.94 13.10
C THR A 91 8.41 0.74 11.65
N ILE A 92 8.37 1.82 10.88
CA ILE A 92 8.02 1.85 9.46
C ILE A 92 9.10 2.54 8.63
N THR A 93 8.99 2.47 7.28
CA THR A 93 9.95 3.12 6.35
C THR A 93 9.24 4.19 5.49
N PRO A 94 8.80 5.32 6.08
CA PRO A 94 7.81 6.20 5.46
C PRO A 94 8.33 7.03 4.29
N ASN A 95 9.64 7.08 4.06
CA ASN A 95 10.25 7.88 3.00
C ASN A 95 10.72 7.05 1.80
N ALA A 96 10.69 5.72 1.91
CA ALA A 96 11.36 4.83 0.97
C ALA A 96 10.60 4.58 -0.35
N ASN A 97 9.28 4.70 -0.36
CA ASN A 97 8.44 4.23 -1.48
C ASN A 97 7.38 5.21 -1.99
N ALA A 98 7.26 6.41 -1.39
CA ALA A 98 6.15 7.31 -1.71
C ALA A 98 6.10 7.76 -3.19
N SER A 99 7.25 8.01 -3.82
CA SER A 99 7.32 8.32 -5.25
C SER A 99 6.96 7.12 -6.11
N THR A 100 7.44 5.94 -5.75
CA THR A 100 7.15 4.70 -6.50
C THR A 100 5.65 4.38 -6.50
N VAL A 101 5.00 4.47 -5.34
CA VAL A 101 3.54 4.27 -5.26
C VAL A 101 2.79 5.31 -6.09
N ALA A 102 3.22 6.57 -6.09
CA ALA A 102 2.61 7.61 -6.92
C ALA A 102 2.80 7.34 -8.43
N GLU A 103 3.97 6.86 -8.85
CA GLU A 103 4.24 6.45 -10.22
C GLU A 103 3.36 5.27 -10.64
N THR A 104 3.22 4.24 -9.80
CA THR A 104 2.34 3.10 -10.06
C THR A 104 0.87 3.54 -10.11
N THR A 105 0.44 4.44 -9.22
CA THR A 105 -0.90 5.04 -9.29
C THR A 105 -1.18 5.65 -10.67
N PHE A 106 -0.23 6.43 -11.19
CA PHE A 106 -0.37 7.03 -12.53
C PHE A 106 -0.26 6.00 -13.67
N ALA A 107 0.55 4.95 -13.51
CA ALA A 107 0.60 3.86 -14.49
C ALA A 107 -0.78 3.19 -14.61
N GLU A 108 -1.45 2.90 -13.49
CA GLU A 108 -2.79 2.31 -13.48
C GLU A 108 -3.87 3.28 -14.00
N ILE A 109 -3.81 4.56 -13.63
CA ILE A 109 -4.68 5.60 -14.20
C ILE A 109 -4.52 5.68 -15.72
N LEU A 110 -3.29 5.66 -16.22
CA LEU A 110 -3.00 5.70 -17.64
C LEU A 110 -3.43 4.41 -18.35
N ASP A 111 -3.23 3.26 -17.72
CA ASP A 111 -3.70 1.99 -18.28
C ASP A 111 -5.21 2.00 -18.50
N LEU A 112 -5.99 2.31 -17.45
CA LEU A 112 -7.45 2.37 -17.56
C LEU A 112 -7.92 3.47 -18.51
N SER A 113 -7.34 4.67 -18.44
CA SER A 113 -7.77 5.78 -19.29
C SER A 113 -7.48 5.57 -20.77
N LYS A 114 -6.54 4.72 -21.13
CA LYS A 114 -6.13 4.39 -22.49
C LYS A 114 -6.47 2.96 -22.92
N ASN A 115 -7.02 2.14 -22.01
CA ASN A 115 -7.29 0.71 -22.22
C ASN A 115 -6.03 -0.06 -22.68
N LEU A 116 -4.85 0.22 -22.11
CA LEU A 116 -3.58 -0.31 -22.62
C LEU A 116 -3.49 -1.82 -22.49
N THR A 117 -3.71 -2.35 -21.28
CA THR A 117 -3.65 -3.80 -21.01
C THR A 117 -4.71 -4.55 -21.81
N ALA A 118 -5.95 -4.09 -21.82
CA ALA A 118 -7.04 -4.71 -22.58
C ALA A 118 -6.74 -4.72 -24.09
N THR A 119 -6.32 -3.59 -24.64
CA THR A 119 -5.95 -3.47 -26.07
C THR A 119 -4.74 -4.34 -26.41
N SER A 120 -3.72 -4.38 -25.55
CA SER A 120 -2.53 -5.24 -25.75
C SER A 120 -2.90 -6.72 -25.76
N ASN A 121 -3.77 -7.16 -24.85
CA ASN A 121 -4.23 -8.54 -24.79
C ASN A 121 -5.02 -8.94 -26.06
N GLU A 122 -5.90 -8.09 -26.54
CA GLU A 122 -6.66 -8.32 -27.76
C GLU A 122 -5.76 -8.30 -29.01
N MET A 123 -4.79 -7.38 -29.07
CA MET A 123 -3.81 -7.36 -30.16
C MET A 123 -3.00 -8.67 -30.26
N ARG A 124 -2.64 -9.29 -29.10
CA ARG A 124 -1.97 -10.59 -29.06
C ARG A 124 -2.84 -11.74 -29.62
N LYS A 125 -4.17 -11.59 -29.56
CA LYS A 125 -5.16 -12.49 -30.18
C LYS A 125 -5.40 -12.20 -31.68
N GLY A 126 -4.74 -11.17 -32.23
CA GLY A 126 -4.92 -10.71 -33.62
C GLY A 126 -6.11 -9.77 -33.83
N ASN A 127 -6.78 -9.32 -32.76
CA ASN A 127 -7.92 -8.42 -32.83
C ASN A 127 -7.47 -6.96 -32.93
N PHE A 128 -7.08 -6.54 -34.14
CA PHE A 128 -6.65 -5.16 -34.42
C PHE A 128 -7.79 -4.14 -34.33
N ASP A 129 -9.02 -4.56 -34.56
CA ASP A 129 -10.20 -3.69 -34.63
C ASP A 129 -10.80 -3.40 -33.23
N TYR A 130 -10.32 -4.05 -32.16
CA TYR A 130 -10.73 -3.79 -30.79
C TYR A 130 -10.72 -2.29 -30.42
N LYS A 131 -9.73 -1.55 -30.90
CA LYS A 131 -9.56 -0.09 -30.72
C LYS A 131 -10.77 0.74 -31.18
N ASN A 132 -11.58 0.24 -32.12
CA ASN A 132 -12.69 1.01 -32.71
C ASN A 132 -13.86 1.17 -31.73
N SER A 133 -14.06 0.19 -30.81
CA SER A 133 -15.11 0.17 -29.79
C SER A 133 -14.60 0.51 -28.38
N HIS A 134 -13.28 0.51 -28.16
CA HIS A 134 -12.66 0.72 -26.84
C HIS A 134 -11.75 1.94 -26.82
N ARG A 135 -12.35 3.10 -27.08
CA ARG A 135 -11.62 4.38 -27.07
C ARG A 135 -11.38 4.86 -25.65
N GLY A 136 -10.15 5.23 -25.34
CA GLY A 136 -9.80 5.88 -24.10
C GLY A 136 -10.16 7.37 -24.05
N PHE A 137 -9.81 8.02 -22.95
CA PHE A 137 -9.99 9.46 -22.74
C PHE A 137 -8.68 10.14 -22.31
N ASN A 138 -8.65 11.48 -22.38
CA ASN A 138 -7.51 12.28 -21.94
C ASN A 138 -7.66 12.70 -20.48
N LEU A 139 -6.54 12.77 -19.75
CA LEU A 139 -6.52 13.19 -18.34
C LEU A 139 -6.66 14.72 -18.20
N ALA A 140 -6.14 15.50 -19.17
CA ALA A 140 -6.20 16.96 -19.12
C ALA A 140 -7.64 17.46 -18.93
N GLY A 141 -7.84 18.33 -17.95
CA GLY A 141 -9.14 18.88 -17.56
C GLY A 141 -10.04 17.94 -16.73
N LYS A 142 -9.68 16.67 -16.56
CA LYS A 142 -10.37 15.73 -15.68
C LYS A 142 -10.09 16.04 -14.21
N THR A 143 -11.00 15.66 -13.33
CA THR A 143 -10.88 15.85 -11.90
C THR A 143 -10.34 14.59 -11.23
N LEU A 144 -9.17 14.70 -10.60
CA LEU A 144 -8.62 13.66 -9.73
C LEU A 144 -8.98 13.95 -8.28
N GLY A 145 -9.77 13.07 -7.67
CA GLY A 145 -10.00 13.05 -6.23
C GLY A 145 -8.92 12.24 -5.52
N ILE A 146 -8.31 12.82 -4.50
CA ILE A 146 -7.28 12.18 -3.69
C ILE A 146 -7.80 12.06 -2.26
N MET A 147 -8.07 10.84 -1.80
CA MET A 147 -8.41 10.55 -0.40
C MET A 147 -7.15 10.14 0.36
N GLY A 148 -6.76 10.97 1.34
CA GLY A 148 -5.48 10.86 2.05
C GLY A 148 -4.37 11.70 1.41
N PHE A 149 -4.00 12.80 2.08
CA PHE A 149 -3.01 13.76 1.56
C PHE A 149 -1.69 13.73 2.35
N GLY A 150 -1.25 12.50 2.66
CA GLY A 150 0.03 12.20 3.25
C GLY A 150 1.20 12.31 2.24
N ARG A 151 2.26 11.54 2.47
CA ARG A 151 3.44 11.54 1.59
C ARG A 151 3.11 11.10 0.16
N ILE A 152 2.35 10.00 0.02
CA ILE A 152 1.95 9.45 -1.29
C ILE A 152 0.98 10.41 -2.00
N GLY A 153 -0.12 10.80 -1.35
CA GLY A 153 -1.12 11.69 -1.96
C GLY A 153 -0.54 13.01 -2.45
N LYS A 154 0.45 13.55 -1.75
CA LYS A 154 1.19 14.75 -2.21
C LYS A 154 2.01 14.51 -3.47
N GLN A 155 2.63 13.34 -3.64
CA GLN A 155 3.35 13.02 -4.88
C GLN A 155 2.37 12.75 -6.03
N VAL A 156 1.27 12.07 -5.78
CA VAL A 156 0.18 11.87 -6.75
C VAL A 156 -0.36 13.23 -7.23
N ALA A 157 -0.60 14.18 -6.33
CA ALA A 157 -1.06 15.51 -6.69
C ALA A 157 -0.06 16.25 -7.59
N LYS A 158 1.25 16.11 -7.35
CA LYS A 158 2.28 16.70 -8.22
C LYS A 158 2.24 16.12 -9.64
N LEU A 159 2.07 14.80 -9.77
CA LEU A 159 1.93 14.15 -11.07
C LEU A 159 0.64 14.58 -11.76
N ALA A 160 -0.49 14.64 -11.05
CA ALA A 160 -1.76 15.13 -11.58
C ALA A 160 -1.66 16.53 -12.19
N ASN A 161 -0.91 17.41 -11.53
CA ASN A 161 -0.67 18.77 -12.02
C ASN A 161 0.09 18.79 -13.37
N VAL A 162 1.04 17.84 -13.59
CA VAL A 162 1.77 17.70 -14.87
C VAL A 162 0.85 17.25 -15.99
N PHE A 163 -0.22 16.51 -15.67
CA PHE A 163 -1.24 16.08 -16.62
C PHE A 163 -2.40 17.09 -16.79
N ASP A 164 -2.26 18.32 -16.27
CA ASP A 164 -3.29 19.37 -16.33
C ASP A 164 -4.65 18.92 -15.74
N MET A 165 -4.63 18.09 -14.71
CA MET A 165 -5.84 17.64 -14.02
C MET A 165 -6.29 18.67 -12.97
N LYS A 166 -7.60 18.74 -12.72
CA LYS A 166 -8.15 19.39 -11.55
C LYS A 166 -7.96 18.46 -10.35
N ILE A 167 -7.52 19.01 -9.20
CA ILE A 167 -7.17 18.18 -8.03
C ILE A 167 -8.11 18.55 -6.88
N LEU A 168 -8.87 17.56 -6.42
CA LEU A 168 -9.65 17.62 -5.19
C LEU A 168 -9.01 16.74 -4.13
N ILE A 169 -9.02 17.20 -2.88
CA ILE A 169 -8.35 16.53 -1.78
C ILE A 169 -9.33 16.38 -0.62
N TYR A 170 -9.45 15.17 -0.11
CA TYR A 170 -10.10 14.89 1.14
C TYR A 170 -9.10 14.25 2.12
N ASP A 171 -8.86 14.93 3.24
CA ASP A 171 -8.06 14.42 4.35
C ASP A 171 -8.52 15.14 5.64
N PRO A 172 -9.01 14.41 6.66
CA PRO A 172 -9.56 15.04 7.88
C PRO A 172 -8.49 15.76 8.71
N PHE A 173 -7.21 15.47 8.50
CA PHE A 173 -6.10 16.05 9.27
C PHE A 173 -5.42 17.23 8.57
N VAL A 174 -5.65 17.43 7.28
CA VAL A 174 -5.05 18.52 6.49
C VAL A 174 -5.97 19.73 6.50
N LYS A 175 -5.42 20.89 6.89
CA LYS A 175 -6.18 22.16 6.99
C LYS A 175 -5.91 23.11 5.82
N THR A 176 -4.76 22.99 5.18
CA THR A 176 -4.35 23.84 4.05
C THR A 176 -3.55 23.06 3.03
N THR A 177 -3.62 23.47 1.78
CA THR A 177 -2.83 22.92 0.69
C THR A 177 -2.40 24.02 -0.26
N ASN A 178 -1.25 23.85 -0.91
CA ASN A 178 -0.75 24.71 -1.99
C ASN A 178 -0.95 24.08 -3.38
N ILE A 179 -1.59 22.91 -3.43
CA ILE A 179 -1.88 22.20 -4.68
C ILE A 179 -3.29 21.62 -4.59
N GLY A 180 -4.15 21.92 -5.55
CA GLY A 180 -5.53 21.47 -5.57
C GLY A 180 -6.41 22.20 -4.52
N SER A 181 -7.60 21.66 -4.29
CA SER A 181 -8.62 22.21 -3.38
C SER A 181 -9.04 21.15 -2.35
N LEU A 182 -9.12 21.58 -1.08
CA LEU A 182 -9.70 20.74 -0.04
C LEU A 182 -11.22 20.75 -0.17
N VAL A 183 -11.83 19.58 -0.10
CA VAL A 183 -13.29 19.40 -0.19
C VAL A 183 -13.79 18.49 0.93
N ASN A 184 -15.11 18.49 1.15
CA ASN A 184 -15.72 17.52 2.06
C ASN A 184 -15.80 16.12 1.45
N ARG A 185 -16.25 15.14 2.26
CA ARG A 185 -16.28 13.73 1.86
C ARG A 185 -17.31 13.46 0.74
N GLU A 186 -18.43 14.14 0.68
CA GLU A 186 -19.42 13.93 -0.38
C GLU A 186 -18.97 14.52 -1.71
N ASP A 187 -18.36 15.73 -1.66
CA ASP A 187 -17.84 16.40 -2.86
C ASP A 187 -16.72 15.61 -3.55
N ILE A 188 -15.85 14.91 -2.79
CA ILE A 188 -14.77 14.13 -3.41
C ILE A 188 -15.32 12.99 -4.24
N PHE A 189 -16.41 12.33 -3.83
CA PHE A 189 -17.05 11.28 -4.61
C PHE A 189 -17.79 11.85 -5.82
N SER A 190 -18.65 12.87 -5.60
CA SER A 190 -19.54 13.37 -6.66
C SER A 190 -18.83 14.13 -7.77
N GLN A 191 -17.68 14.75 -7.49
CA GLN A 191 -16.99 15.61 -8.46
C GLN A 191 -15.82 14.93 -9.16
N SER A 192 -15.31 13.81 -8.65
CA SER A 192 -14.16 13.13 -9.23
C SER A 192 -14.51 12.37 -10.50
N ASP A 193 -13.65 12.49 -11.53
CA ASP A 193 -13.64 11.59 -12.68
C ASP A 193 -12.77 10.36 -12.39
N ILE A 194 -11.77 10.52 -11.53
CA ILE A 194 -10.89 9.47 -11.04
C ILE A 194 -10.72 9.69 -9.54
N LEU A 195 -10.98 8.67 -8.73
CA LEU A 195 -10.80 8.70 -7.29
C LEU A 195 -9.67 7.76 -6.89
N THR A 196 -8.67 8.25 -6.15
CA THR A 196 -7.54 7.44 -5.68
C THR A 196 -7.39 7.47 -4.18
N LEU A 197 -7.08 6.31 -3.59
CA LEU A 197 -7.06 6.10 -2.14
C LEU A 197 -5.63 5.95 -1.62
N HIS A 198 -5.25 6.83 -0.68
CA HIS A 198 -3.92 6.87 -0.04
C HIS A 198 -4.01 7.05 1.47
N MET A 199 -5.10 6.57 2.07
CA MET A 199 -5.34 6.59 3.51
C MET A 199 -4.80 5.33 4.18
N ALA A 200 -4.43 5.43 5.45
CA ALA A 200 -4.32 4.27 6.32
C ALA A 200 -5.72 3.75 6.71
N VAL A 201 -5.82 2.46 7.01
CA VAL A 201 -7.05 1.88 7.58
C VAL A 201 -7.15 2.27 9.05
N THR A 202 -8.34 2.69 9.46
CA THR A 202 -8.72 2.94 10.84
C THR A 202 -10.10 2.31 11.08
N GLU A 203 -10.50 2.14 12.33
CA GLU A 203 -11.86 1.64 12.64
C GLU A 203 -12.96 2.52 12.01
N ASP A 204 -12.73 3.84 11.91
CA ASP A 204 -13.70 4.79 11.36
C ASP A 204 -13.83 4.74 9.82
N ASN A 205 -12.82 4.24 9.10
CA ASN A 205 -12.83 4.22 7.64
C ASN A 205 -12.77 2.83 7.02
N LYS A 206 -12.74 1.77 7.85
CA LYS A 206 -12.79 0.39 7.41
C LYS A 206 -14.11 0.10 6.69
N ALA A 207 -14.03 -0.45 5.48
CA ALA A 207 -15.17 -0.62 4.56
C ALA A 207 -16.02 0.65 4.40
N GLY A 208 -15.39 1.82 4.59
CA GLY A 208 -16.09 3.11 4.56
C GLY A 208 -16.44 3.62 3.16
N ILE A 209 -16.01 2.90 2.11
CA ILE A 209 -16.38 3.17 0.72
C ILE A 209 -17.23 2.00 0.24
N GLY A 210 -18.50 2.22 0.05
CA GLY A 210 -19.47 1.22 -0.30
C GLY A 210 -20.55 1.73 -1.24
N SER A 211 -21.73 1.08 -1.26
CA SER A 211 -22.83 1.36 -2.19
C SER A 211 -23.23 2.83 -2.19
N ARG A 212 -23.33 3.46 -1.00
CA ARG A 212 -23.66 4.90 -0.89
C ARG A 212 -22.65 5.78 -1.62
N GLU A 213 -21.37 5.49 -1.45
CA GLU A 213 -20.29 6.26 -2.07
C GLU A 213 -20.25 6.03 -3.59
N PHE A 214 -20.49 4.78 -4.04
CA PHE A 214 -20.58 4.46 -5.47
C PHE A 214 -21.78 5.14 -6.14
N GLU A 215 -22.91 5.29 -5.45
CA GLU A 215 -24.07 6.04 -5.95
C GLU A 215 -23.81 7.55 -6.08
N LEU A 216 -22.89 8.11 -5.29
CA LEU A 216 -22.46 9.51 -5.43
C LEU A 216 -21.48 9.73 -6.58
N MET A 217 -20.74 8.69 -6.98
CA MET A 217 -19.75 8.79 -8.06
C MET A 217 -20.43 8.95 -9.43
N LYS A 218 -19.69 9.51 -10.37
CA LYS A 218 -20.12 9.54 -11.77
C LYS A 218 -20.11 8.12 -12.34
N ASP A 219 -21.03 7.79 -13.23
CA ASP A 219 -21.05 6.53 -13.97
C ASP A 219 -19.81 6.33 -14.86
N THR A 220 -19.14 7.41 -15.22
CA THR A 220 -17.87 7.43 -15.94
C THR A 220 -16.64 7.41 -15.03
N ALA A 221 -16.81 7.41 -13.72
CA ALA A 221 -15.69 7.50 -12.77
C ALA A 221 -14.88 6.21 -12.66
N LEU A 222 -13.59 6.37 -12.37
CA LEU A 222 -12.67 5.28 -12.05
C LEU A 222 -12.28 5.31 -10.57
N LEU A 223 -12.23 4.15 -9.93
CA LEU A 223 -11.67 3.98 -8.58
C LEU A 223 -10.27 3.36 -8.66
N ILE A 224 -9.30 3.96 -7.98
CA ILE A 224 -7.91 3.49 -7.93
C ILE A 224 -7.56 3.20 -6.46
N ASN A 225 -7.27 1.95 -6.14
CA ASN A 225 -6.93 1.57 -4.77
C ASN A 225 -5.58 0.83 -4.70
N LEU A 226 -4.53 1.58 -4.36
CA LEU A 226 -3.20 1.08 -4.02
C LEU A 226 -2.89 1.29 -2.52
N GLY A 227 -3.92 1.63 -1.72
CA GLY A 227 -3.79 1.81 -0.28
C GLY A 227 -3.96 0.50 0.48
N ARG A 228 -5.19 0.15 0.78
CA ARG A 228 -5.57 -1.10 1.46
C ARG A 228 -6.92 -1.59 0.95
N GLY A 229 -7.06 -2.93 0.81
CA GLY A 229 -8.33 -3.55 0.45
C GLY A 229 -9.45 -3.19 1.42
N ALA A 230 -9.15 -3.19 2.70
CA ALA A 230 -10.10 -2.90 3.78
C ALA A 230 -10.69 -1.47 3.79
N LEU A 231 -10.23 -0.55 2.95
CA LEU A 231 -10.86 0.79 2.77
C LEU A 231 -12.19 0.70 2.03
N VAL A 232 -12.38 -0.34 1.25
CA VAL A 232 -13.51 -0.52 0.34
C VAL A 232 -14.29 -1.76 0.73
N ASN A 233 -15.61 -1.68 0.73
CA ASN A 233 -16.46 -2.86 0.77
C ASN A 233 -16.37 -3.58 -0.58
N GLN A 234 -15.63 -4.69 -0.63
CA GLN A 234 -15.31 -5.36 -1.89
C GLN A 234 -16.52 -6.01 -2.56
N ASP A 235 -17.50 -6.49 -1.80
CA ASP A 235 -18.72 -7.08 -2.34
C ASP A 235 -19.57 -6.00 -3.02
N GLU A 236 -19.71 -4.84 -2.38
CA GLU A 236 -20.45 -3.71 -2.92
C GLU A 236 -19.72 -3.06 -4.11
N LEU A 237 -18.38 -3.06 -4.11
CA LEU A 237 -17.58 -2.64 -5.28
C LEU A 237 -17.82 -3.58 -6.47
N LEU A 238 -17.83 -4.89 -6.22
CA LEU A 238 -18.09 -5.89 -7.25
C LEU A 238 -19.45 -5.67 -7.91
N GLU A 239 -20.49 -5.42 -7.11
CA GLU A 239 -21.82 -5.08 -7.59
C GLU A 239 -21.83 -3.77 -8.39
N ALA A 240 -21.20 -2.71 -7.87
CA ALA A 240 -21.13 -1.41 -8.55
C ALA A 240 -20.43 -1.49 -9.92
N LEU A 241 -19.40 -2.33 -10.05
CA LEU A 241 -18.68 -2.56 -11.31
C LEU A 241 -19.51 -3.37 -12.30
N ARG A 242 -20.26 -4.38 -11.85
CA ARG A 242 -21.17 -5.19 -12.68
C ARG A 242 -22.34 -4.38 -13.21
N GLU A 243 -22.93 -3.58 -12.34
CA GLU A 243 -24.06 -2.71 -12.67
C GLU A 243 -23.64 -1.44 -13.41
N LYS A 244 -22.31 -1.24 -13.61
CA LYS A 244 -21.73 -0.04 -14.23
C LYS A 244 -22.14 1.26 -13.54
N LYS A 245 -22.30 1.22 -12.20
CA LYS A 245 -22.46 2.44 -11.37
C LYS A 245 -21.20 3.31 -11.43
N ILE A 246 -20.04 2.68 -11.62
CA ILE A 246 -18.77 3.31 -11.97
C ILE A 246 -18.18 2.63 -13.20
N ALA A 247 -17.36 3.32 -13.96
CA ALA A 247 -16.83 2.80 -15.23
C ALA A 247 -15.83 1.67 -15.03
N GLY A 248 -15.03 1.69 -13.96
CA GLY A 248 -14.03 0.67 -13.70
C GLY A 248 -13.21 0.93 -12.45
N ALA A 249 -12.30 0.01 -12.16
CA ALA A 249 -11.37 0.14 -11.04
C ALA A 249 -9.98 -0.41 -11.35
N ALA A 250 -8.94 0.13 -10.68
CA ALA A 250 -7.64 -0.51 -10.55
C ALA A 250 -7.42 -0.87 -9.09
N LEU A 251 -7.10 -2.13 -8.83
CA LEU A 251 -6.98 -2.68 -7.51
C LEU A 251 -5.62 -3.40 -7.36
N ASP A 252 -4.75 -2.84 -6.53
CA ASP A 252 -3.46 -3.44 -6.19
C ASP A 252 -3.51 -4.17 -4.84
N VAL A 253 -4.60 -3.98 -4.08
CA VAL A 253 -4.78 -4.50 -2.72
C VAL A 253 -6.16 -5.08 -2.51
N PHE A 254 -6.25 -6.11 -1.66
CA PHE A 254 -7.46 -6.88 -1.43
C PHE A 254 -7.69 -7.13 0.07
N ASN A 255 -8.92 -7.50 0.45
CA ASN A 255 -9.24 -7.89 1.83
C ASN A 255 -8.55 -9.20 2.24
N GLU A 256 -8.38 -10.10 1.28
CA GLU A 256 -7.61 -11.33 1.42
C GLU A 256 -6.50 -11.32 0.37
N GLU A 257 -5.26 -11.44 0.82
CA GLU A 257 -4.08 -11.50 -0.02
C GLU A 257 -3.29 -12.79 0.28
N PRO A 258 -3.04 -13.63 -0.74
CA PRO A 258 -3.39 -13.49 -2.17
C PRO A 258 -4.89 -13.52 -2.44
N LEU A 259 -5.34 -12.74 -3.46
CA LEU A 259 -6.75 -12.77 -3.89
C LEU A 259 -7.17 -14.20 -4.25
N PRO A 260 -8.25 -14.76 -3.65
CA PRO A 260 -8.70 -16.12 -3.91
C PRO A 260 -8.95 -16.39 -5.39
N LEU A 261 -8.53 -17.56 -5.89
CA LEU A 261 -8.64 -17.93 -7.31
C LEU A 261 -10.08 -17.97 -7.84
N ASN A 262 -11.07 -18.11 -6.97
CA ASN A 262 -12.49 -18.07 -7.31
C ASN A 262 -13.09 -16.66 -7.22
N SER A 263 -12.29 -15.64 -7.00
CA SER A 263 -12.77 -14.26 -6.93
C SER A 263 -13.39 -13.83 -8.25
N GLU A 264 -14.55 -13.21 -8.15
CA GLU A 264 -15.30 -12.73 -9.32
C GLU A 264 -14.65 -11.51 -9.98
N PHE A 265 -13.74 -10.81 -9.28
CA PHE A 265 -12.95 -9.74 -9.90
C PHE A 265 -12.15 -10.20 -11.12
N TYR A 266 -11.70 -11.46 -11.16
CA TYR A 266 -11.00 -12.02 -12.34
C TYR A 266 -11.84 -12.09 -13.60
N GLN A 267 -13.16 -11.99 -13.49
CA GLN A 267 -14.09 -12.08 -14.62
C GLN A 267 -14.53 -10.70 -15.15
N LEU A 268 -14.15 -9.61 -14.47
CA LEU A 268 -14.56 -8.26 -14.85
C LEU A 268 -13.57 -7.67 -15.86
N GLU A 269 -14.07 -7.26 -17.02
CA GLU A 269 -13.24 -6.62 -18.05
C GLU A 269 -12.88 -5.16 -17.74
N ASN A 270 -13.65 -4.52 -16.84
CA ASN A 270 -13.47 -3.12 -16.44
C ASN A 270 -12.64 -2.98 -15.15
N VAL A 271 -11.86 -4.01 -14.78
CA VAL A 271 -10.99 -3.98 -13.61
C VAL A 271 -9.56 -4.31 -14.01
N LEU A 272 -8.62 -3.47 -13.61
CA LEU A 272 -7.19 -3.77 -13.63
C LEU A 272 -6.81 -4.36 -12.26
N LEU A 273 -6.19 -5.54 -12.25
CA LEU A 273 -5.76 -6.23 -11.04
C LEU A 273 -4.24 -6.35 -11.03
N THR A 274 -3.61 -5.94 -9.93
CA THR A 274 -2.18 -6.12 -9.70
C THR A 274 -1.92 -6.73 -8.32
N PRO A 275 -0.89 -7.57 -8.15
CA PRO A 275 -0.69 -8.36 -6.94
C PRO A 275 0.17 -7.62 -5.90
N HIS A 276 -0.34 -6.49 -5.35
CA HIS A 276 0.29 -5.65 -4.33
C HIS A 276 1.72 -5.20 -4.74
N ILE A 277 1.82 -4.60 -5.93
CA ILE A 277 3.09 -4.20 -6.54
C ILE A 277 3.35 -2.68 -6.50
N ALA A 278 2.50 -1.89 -5.86
CA ALA A 278 2.58 -0.43 -5.87
C ALA A 278 3.99 0.11 -5.52
N SER A 279 4.72 -0.58 -4.65
CA SER A 279 6.10 -0.22 -4.29
C SER A 279 7.16 -1.20 -4.82
N ASN A 280 6.80 -2.15 -5.69
CA ASN A 280 7.69 -3.23 -6.12
C ASN A 280 8.66 -2.79 -7.24
N THR A 281 9.52 -1.82 -6.94
CA THR A 281 10.67 -1.48 -7.79
C THR A 281 11.97 -1.83 -7.05
N LYS A 282 13.04 -2.12 -7.81
CA LYS A 282 14.35 -2.40 -7.22
C LYS A 282 14.77 -1.32 -6.23
N ASN A 283 14.61 -0.05 -6.61
CA ASN A 283 15.02 1.08 -5.79
C ASN A 283 14.20 1.19 -4.51
N ALA A 284 12.87 1.07 -4.59
CA ALA A 284 12.02 1.15 -3.40
C ALA A 284 12.26 -0.02 -2.45
N MET A 285 12.40 -1.25 -2.97
CA MET A 285 12.72 -2.44 -2.18
C MET A 285 14.08 -2.32 -1.48
N GLU A 286 15.09 -1.80 -2.15
CA GLU A 286 16.40 -1.54 -1.55
C GLU A 286 16.32 -0.45 -0.47
N ASN A 287 15.62 0.66 -0.74
CA ASN A 287 15.48 1.76 0.22
C ASN A 287 14.70 1.34 1.47
N MET A 288 13.58 0.64 1.31
CA MET A 288 12.81 0.12 2.45
C MET A 288 13.64 -0.83 3.31
N ALA A 289 14.45 -1.70 2.69
CA ALA A 289 15.30 -2.63 3.42
C ALA A 289 16.41 -1.92 4.19
N VAL A 290 17.03 -0.90 3.60
CA VAL A 290 18.07 -0.09 4.26
C VAL A 290 17.47 0.74 5.39
N ASP A 291 16.31 1.36 5.19
CA ASP A 291 15.63 2.15 6.23
C ASP A 291 15.22 1.26 7.41
N ALA A 292 14.63 0.07 7.16
CA ALA A 292 14.30 -0.88 8.20
C ALA A 292 15.54 -1.37 8.95
N ALA A 293 16.64 -1.67 8.24
CA ALA A 293 17.91 -2.04 8.84
C ALA A 293 18.47 -0.93 9.75
N ASN A 294 18.38 0.33 9.32
CA ASN A 294 18.85 1.48 10.12
C ASN A 294 18.04 1.65 11.41
N GLU A 295 16.71 1.44 11.38
CA GLU A 295 15.90 1.45 12.60
C GLU A 295 16.29 0.32 13.56
N VAL A 296 16.53 -0.90 13.04
CA VAL A 296 17.06 -2.02 13.83
C VAL A 296 18.40 -1.66 14.46
N ILE A 297 19.34 -1.07 13.68
CA ILE A 297 20.67 -0.68 14.17
C ILE A 297 20.56 0.33 15.33
N LYS A 298 19.73 1.37 15.17
CA LYS A 298 19.52 2.38 16.23
C LYS A 298 19.05 1.72 17.54
N VAL A 299 17.96 0.96 17.47
CA VAL A 299 17.36 0.35 18.66
C VAL A 299 18.31 -0.64 19.31
N LEU A 300 19.01 -1.47 18.53
CA LEU A 300 19.95 -2.43 19.09
C LEU A 300 21.21 -1.79 19.67
N ASN A 301 21.57 -0.56 19.24
CA ASN A 301 22.63 0.23 19.85
C ASN A 301 22.17 1.06 21.07
N GLY A 302 20.89 0.98 21.46
CA GLY A 302 20.34 1.70 22.61
C GLY A 302 19.85 3.11 22.29
N GLU A 303 19.71 3.45 21.00
CA GLU A 303 19.15 4.71 20.52
C GLU A 303 17.64 4.59 20.29
N SER A 304 16.91 5.69 20.36
CA SER A 304 15.51 5.73 19.99
C SER A 304 15.34 5.60 18.47
N PRO A 305 14.37 4.82 18.00
CA PRO A 305 14.07 4.76 16.57
C PRO A 305 13.52 6.10 16.09
N GLN A 306 13.67 6.37 14.80
CA GLN A 306 13.15 7.60 14.18
C GLN A 306 11.69 7.47 13.77
N TRP A 307 11.27 6.27 13.40
CA TRP A 307 9.99 6.01 12.76
C TRP A 307 9.14 5.01 13.54
N ALA A 308 9.19 5.07 14.87
CA ALA A 308 8.30 4.29 15.71
C ALA A 308 6.84 4.72 15.51
N VAL A 309 5.95 3.73 15.43
CA VAL A 309 4.50 3.95 15.38
C VAL A 309 3.85 3.74 16.74
N ASN A 310 4.55 3.10 17.68
CA ASN A 310 4.12 2.88 19.05
C ASN A 310 5.04 3.56 20.08
N LYS A 311 4.64 3.49 21.34
CA LYS A 311 5.42 3.91 22.51
C LYS A 311 5.73 2.69 23.37
N ILE A 312 6.92 2.68 23.99
CA ILE A 312 7.34 1.64 24.95
C ILE A 312 7.53 2.24 26.35
#